data_3f114ad9922b2e1af90aa4bb0f66d037
#
_entry.id   3f114ad9922b2e1af90aa4bb0f66d037
#
_cell.length_a   1.000
_cell.length_b   1.000
_cell.length_c   1.000
_cell.angle_alpha   90.00
_cell.angle_beta   90.00
_cell.angle_gamma   90.00
#
_symmetry.space_group_name_H-M   'P 1'
#
loop_
_entity.id
_entity.type
_entity.pdbx_description
1 polymer ?
#
loop_
_entity_poly.entity_id
_entity_poly.type
_entity_poly.pdbx_seq_one_letter_code
_entity_poly.pdbx_strand_id
1 'polypeptide(L)'
;MKPSSILIALVCLFLTWMACDEPVNVTDVTGSDDHPIEYPCLYSSEDCTSLLYAKGGTFEFYSSFHIDSLSMVRGAIISVHGNTRNGNDYFDKMTSVVSGMGLRDDVMVIAPKFITEYEKSNETDWYWSTTSWKWGLESYSSPSGQTVSSFELIDSLLNRLSDKTLFPYIENIVLTGHSSGAAFTHLLSSTKESNLYNDVNIEFAVVNNQYFLHPDSIRMLQDGSFSILDNCGVYNKWPHGLDDLSPYMESIGKSIARSNFLSNRVLYFIGVNDTDSDGITSGCQYENLGINRFDKNVNYNIYMDSLHENHNHEIVQIENIGHTTNAFSSNIF
;
A
#
# COMPACT_ATOMS: atom_id res chain seq x y z
N MET A 1 -54.45 -47.03 -16.53
CA MET A 1 -54.91 -45.79 -15.91
C MET A 1 -53.77 -45.25 -15.07
N LYS A 2 -53.14 -44.17 -15.49
CA LYS A 2 -52.08 -43.49 -14.75
C LYS A 2 -52.70 -42.46 -13.79
N PRO A 3 -52.13 -42.19 -12.63
CA PRO A 3 -52.22 -40.88 -12.04
C PRO A 3 -50.83 -40.21 -12.03
N SER A 4 -50.88 -38.92 -12.36
CA SER A 4 -49.81 -37.96 -12.45
C SER A 4 -49.23 -37.59 -11.08
N SER A 5 -47.94 -37.66 -10.95
CA SER A 5 -47.22 -37.12 -9.77
C SER A 5 -46.83 -35.69 -10.02
N ILE A 6 -47.36 -34.77 -9.25
CA ILE A 6 -46.99 -33.36 -9.22
C ILE A 6 -45.71 -33.24 -8.36
N LEU A 7 -44.62 -32.87 -9.00
CA LEU A 7 -43.36 -32.58 -8.36
C LEU A 7 -43.34 -31.08 -7.94
N ILE A 8 -43.49 -30.84 -6.65
CA ILE A 8 -43.31 -29.49 -6.08
C ILE A 8 -41.82 -29.22 -5.94
N ALA A 9 -41.26 -28.42 -6.81
CA ALA A 9 -39.91 -27.91 -6.68
C ALA A 9 -39.90 -26.74 -5.67
N LEU A 10 -39.34 -26.99 -4.50
CA LEU A 10 -39.04 -25.94 -3.52
C LEU A 10 -37.83 -25.18 -4.00
N VAL A 11 -38.05 -23.97 -4.57
CA VAL A 11 -36.99 -23.02 -4.87
C VAL A 11 -36.61 -22.32 -3.58
N CYS A 12 -35.51 -22.76 -2.95
CA CYS A 12 -34.87 -22.00 -1.90
C CYS A 12 -34.23 -20.76 -2.55
N LEU A 13 -34.88 -19.60 -2.41
CA LEU A 13 -34.26 -18.32 -2.66
C LEU A 13 -33.21 -18.07 -1.57
N PHE A 14 -31.96 -18.36 -1.85
CA PHE A 14 -30.83 -17.76 -1.14
C PHE A 14 -30.71 -16.31 -1.62
N LEU A 15 -31.29 -15.40 -0.86
CA LEU A 15 -30.94 -14.00 -0.92
C LEU A 15 -29.54 -13.85 -0.31
N THR A 16 -28.51 -13.98 -1.15
CA THR A 16 -27.20 -13.44 -0.82
C THR A 16 -27.35 -11.93 -0.78
N TRP A 17 -27.25 -11.37 0.41
CA TRP A 17 -26.99 -9.96 0.57
C TRP A 17 -25.58 -9.71 0.00
N MET A 18 -25.50 -9.37 -1.27
CA MET A 18 -24.38 -8.62 -1.78
C MET A 18 -24.53 -7.24 -1.13
N ALA A 19 -23.64 -6.93 -0.22
CA ALA A 19 -23.38 -5.56 0.15
C ALA A 19 -22.98 -4.87 -1.17
N CYS A 20 -23.86 -4.02 -1.71
CA CYS A 20 -23.46 -3.10 -2.76
C CYS A 20 -22.49 -2.13 -2.08
N ASP A 21 -21.20 -2.29 -2.33
CA ASP A 21 -20.26 -1.22 -2.09
C ASP A 21 -20.78 0.00 -2.84
N GLU A 22 -21.03 1.09 -2.14
CA GLU A 22 -21.40 2.33 -2.78
C GLU A 22 -20.29 2.71 -3.78
N PRO A 23 -20.66 3.18 -5.00
CA PRO A 23 -19.66 3.53 -5.99
C PRO A 23 -18.77 4.64 -5.40
N VAL A 24 -17.47 4.37 -5.36
CA VAL A 24 -16.46 5.35 -4.98
C VAL A 24 -16.43 6.42 -6.08
N ASN A 25 -16.86 7.63 -5.74
CA ASN A 25 -16.77 8.78 -6.65
C ASN A 25 -15.43 9.49 -6.40
N VAL A 26 -14.64 9.61 -7.43
CA VAL A 26 -13.47 10.48 -7.47
C VAL A 26 -13.84 11.74 -8.22
N THR A 27 -13.57 12.89 -7.64
CA THR A 27 -13.69 14.17 -8.34
C THR A 27 -12.38 14.92 -8.22
N ASP A 28 -11.91 15.45 -9.32
CA ASP A 28 -10.81 16.41 -9.27
C ASP A 28 -11.28 17.69 -8.60
N VAL A 29 -10.42 18.26 -7.78
CA VAL A 29 -10.57 19.65 -7.37
C VAL A 29 -10.22 20.48 -8.58
N THR A 30 -11.24 20.91 -9.33
CA THR A 30 -11.02 21.82 -10.45
C THR A 30 -10.35 23.08 -9.93
N GLY A 31 -9.15 23.34 -10.43
CA GLY A 31 -8.47 24.60 -10.25
C GLY A 31 -9.39 25.75 -10.68
N SER A 32 -9.10 26.95 -10.23
CA SER A 32 -9.85 28.17 -10.57
C SER A 32 -10.11 28.25 -12.07
N ASP A 33 -11.31 28.64 -12.47
CA ASP A 33 -11.95 28.59 -13.80
C ASP A 33 -11.19 29.19 -14.99
N ASP A 34 -9.95 29.63 -14.84
CA ASP A 34 -9.25 30.44 -15.86
C ASP A 34 -8.14 29.73 -16.66
N HIS A 35 -7.70 28.52 -16.27
CA HIS A 35 -6.70 27.78 -17.06
C HIS A 35 -7.02 26.28 -17.08
N PRO A 36 -7.15 25.65 -18.28
CA PRO A 36 -7.32 24.20 -18.37
C PRO A 36 -6.07 23.50 -17.80
N ILE A 37 -6.29 22.49 -16.96
CA ILE A 37 -5.22 21.65 -16.40
C ILE A 37 -4.48 20.99 -17.56
N GLU A 38 -3.16 21.19 -17.64
CA GLU A 38 -2.32 20.52 -18.63
C GLU A 38 -1.80 19.19 -18.08
N TYR A 39 -2.17 18.09 -18.72
CA TYR A 39 -1.68 16.77 -18.37
C TYR A 39 -0.51 16.34 -19.28
N PRO A 40 0.48 15.61 -18.75
CA PRO A 40 0.61 15.20 -17.35
C PRO A 40 0.98 16.38 -16.43
N CYS A 41 0.35 16.41 -15.26
CA CYS A 41 0.70 17.29 -14.16
C CYS A 41 2.03 16.81 -13.55
N LEU A 42 3.00 17.72 -13.32
CA LEU A 42 4.37 17.32 -12.94
C LEU A 42 4.82 17.78 -11.55
N TYR A 43 4.05 18.66 -10.93
CA TYR A 43 4.38 19.23 -9.62
C TYR A 43 3.16 19.13 -8.71
N SER A 44 3.39 19.04 -7.40
CA SER A 44 2.35 19.02 -6.36
C SER A 44 1.68 20.38 -6.19
N SER A 45 1.08 20.88 -7.26
CA SER A 45 0.23 22.06 -7.28
C SER A 45 -1.22 21.69 -6.98
N GLU A 46 -2.09 22.68 -6.79
CA GLU A 46 -3.53 22.45 -6.68
C GLU A 46 -4.08 21.71 -7.90
N ASP A 47 -3.51 21.95 -9.08
CA ASP A 47 -3.90 21.31 -10.33
C ASP A 47 -3.64 19.78 -10.36
N CYS A 48 -2.65 19.29 -9.60
CA CYS A 48 -2.34 17.87 -9.47
C CYS A 48 -3.09 17.19 -8.31
N THR A 49 -3.86 17.95 -7.52
CA THR A 49 -4.57 17.41 -6.36
C THR A 49 -5.90 16.80 -6.79
N SER A 50 -6.16 15.59 -6.32
CA SER A 50 -7.41 14.85 -6.54
C SER A 50 -8.01 14.39 -5.22
N LEU A 51 -9.32 14.19 -5.19
CA LEU A 51 -10.07 13.70 -4.03
C LEU A 51 -10.77 12.38 -4.33
N LEU A 52 -10.58 11.42 -3.44
CA LEU A 52 -11.35 10.19 -3.39
C LEU A 52 -12.44 10.32 -2.34
N TYR A 53 -13.71 10.11 -2.73
CA TYR A 53 -14.84 10.07 -1.81
C TYR A 53 -15.17 8.63 -1.45
N ALA A 54 -15.08 8.30 -0.19
CA ALA A 54 -15.37 6.96 0.31
C ALA A 54 -16.05 7.03 1.67
N LYS A 55 -17.10 6.25 1.89
CA LYS A 55 -17.78 6.10 3.19
C LYS A 55 -18.12 7.42 3.90
N GLY A 56 -18.51 8.44 3.14
CA GLY A 56 -18.91 9.75 3.68
C GLY A 56 -17.75 10.65 4.12
N GLY A 57 -16.54 10.36 3.70
CA GLY A 57 -15.36 11.21 3.89
C GLY A 57 -14.55 11.38 2.62
N THR A 58 -13.56 12.26 2.69
CA THR A 58 -12.68 12.64 1.59
C THR A 58 -11.25 12.22 1.88
N PHE A 59 -10.53 11.83 0.82
CA PHE A 59 -9.13 11.45 0.88
C PHE A 59 -8.37 12.15 -0.25
N GLU A 60 -7.39 12.98 0.11
CA GLU A 60 -6.57 13.74 -0.81
C GLU A 60 -5.38 12.91 -1.32
N PHE A 61 -5.07 13.03 -2.60
CA PHE A 61 -3.87 12.47 -3.22
C PHE A 61 -3.43 13.35 -4.39
N TYR A 62 -2.17 13.26 -4.77
CA TYR A 62 -1.65 13.88 -5.99
C TYR A 62 -1.64 12.87 -7.12
N SER A 63 -1.98 13.33 -8.35
CA SER A 63 -2.00 12.48 -9.54
C SER A 63 -1.49 13.22 -10.76
N SER A 64 -0.61 12.60 -11.54
CA SER A 64 -0.08 13.18 -12.78
C SER A 64 -1.04 13.10 -13.96
N PHE A 65 -2.11 12.31 -13.86
CA PHE A 65 -3.19 12.20 -14.84
C PHE A 65 -4.53 12.18 -14.14
N HIS A 66 -5.56 12.55 -14.87
CA HIS A 66 -6.92 12.52 -14.38
C HIS A 66 -7.38 11.08 -14.13
N ILE A 67 -7.78 10.77 -12.88
CA ILE A 67 -8.09 9.39 -12.50
C ILE A 67 -9.47 8.90 -13.00
N ASP A 68 -10.36 9.81 -13.38
CA ASP A 68 -11.72 9.53 -13.86
C ASP A 68 -11.89 9.73 -15.37
N SER A 69 -10.81 9.95 -16.09
CA SER A 69 -10.85 10.17 -17.53
C SER A 69 -10.09 9.09 -18.27
N LEU A 70 -10.54 8.79 -19.47
CA LEU A 70 -9.83 7.88 -20.37
C LEU A 70 -8.39 8.36 -20.55
N SER A 71 -7.43 7.51 -20.20
CA SER A 71 -6.01 7.78 -20.35
C SER A 71 -5.30 6.63 -21.06
N MET A 72 -4.29 7.00 -21.88
CA MET A 72 -3.51 6.06 -22.68
C MET A 72 -2.23 5.61 -21.98
N VAL A 73 -2.06 5.92 -20.69
CA VAL A 73 -0.91 5.48 -19.90
C VAL A 73 -0.81 3.94 -19.86
N ARG A 74 0.41 3.44 -19.79
CA ARG A 74 0.73 2.00 -19.84
C ARG A 74 1.08 1.41 -18.50
N GLY A 75 1.37 2.26 -17.53
CA GLY A 75 1.69 1.87 -16.16
C GLY A 75 1.32 2.93 -15.16
N ALA A 76 1.36 2.56 -13.88
CA ALA A 76 1.18 3.51 -12.78
C ALA A 76 2.15 3.22 -11.64
N ILE A 77 2.51 4.27 -10.90
CA ILE A 77 3.29 4.20 -9.67
C ILE A 77 2.50 4.88 -8.57
N ILE A 78 2.23 4.15 -7.49
CA ILE A 78 1.66 4.72 -6.27
C ILE A 78 2.78 4.86 -5.25
N SER A 79 3.17 6.10 -4.93
CA SER A 79 4.32 6.42 -4.07
C SER A 79 3.86 6.92 -2.69
N VAL A 80 4.00 6.09 -1.67
CA VAL A 80 3.56 6.37 -0.30
C VAL A 80 4.65 7.12 0.48
N HIS A 81 4.27 8.23 1.11
CA HIS A 81 5.16 9.11 1.86
C HIS A 81 5.74 8.48 3.12
N GLY A 82 6.80 9.11 3.64
CA GLY A 82 7.41 8.77 4.92
C GLY A 82 6.62 9.30 6.13
N ASN A 83 7.24 9.27 7.30
CA ASN A 83 6.60 9.66 8.57
C ASN A 83 6.21 11.15 8.66
N THR A 84 6.81 12.00 7.83
CA THR A 84 6.48 13.43 7.74
C THR A 84 5.18 13.72 7.01
N ARG A 85 4.57 12.73 6.37
CA ARG A 85 3.29 12.80 5.65
C ARG A 85 3.27 13.84 4.51
N ASN A 86 4.43 14.10 3.95
CA ASN A 86 4.68 15.04 2.86
C ASN A 86 4.44 14.38 1.48
N GLY A 87 3.20 14.02 1.18
CA GLY A 87 2.83 13.37 -0.09
C GLY A 87 3.25 14.16 -1.34
N ASN A 88 3.23 15.51 -1.23
CA ASN A 88 3.71 16.44 -2.24
C ASN A 88 5.18 16.16 -2.65
N ASP A 89 6.09 16.03 -1.68
CA ASP A 89 7.52 15.81 -1.97
C ASP A 89 7.74 14.45 -2.65
N TYR A 90 6.92 13.44 -2.29
CA TYR A 90 6.98 12.12 -2.91
C TYR A 90 6.41 12.13 -4.32
N PHE A 91 5.36 12.91 -4.57
CA PHE A 91 4.83 13.14 -5.90
C PHE A 91 5.87 13.80 -6.80
N ASP A 92 6.43 14.95 -6.37
CA ASP A 92 7.44 15.71 -7.12
C ASP A 92 8.71 14.88 -7.39
N LYS A 93 9.15 14.11 -6.38
CA LYS A 93 10.28 13.20 -6.54
C LYS A 93 10.01 12.12 -7.58
N MET A 94 8.86 11.48 -7.52
CA MET A 94 8.52 10.36 -8.42
C MET A 94 8.24 10.85 -9.85
N THR A 95 7.54 11.97 -10.04
CA THR A 95 7.36 12.58 -11.36
C THR A 95 8.67 12.98 -11.99
N SER A 96 9.65 13.48 -11.17
CA SER A 96 11.01 13.75 -11.63
C SER A 96 11.74 12.47 -12.08
N VAL A 97 11.62 11.37 -11.34
CA VAL A 97 12.21 10.07 -11.71
C VAL A 97 11.62 9.58 -13.02
N VAL A 98 10.30 9.51 -13.14
CA VAL A 98 9.58 9.06 -14.34
C VAL A 98 9.92 9.93 -15.55
N SER A 99 10.00 11.25 -15.37
CA SER A 99 10.40 12.20 -16.43
C SER A 99 11.85 11.98 -16.86
N GLY A 100 12.76 11.75 -15.90
CA GLY A 100 14.17 11.45 -16.18
C GLY A 100 14.38 10.16 -16.96
N MET A 101 13.44 9.20 -16.87
CA MET A 101 13.40 7.97 -17.65
C MET A 101 12.76 8.15 -19.04
N GLY A 102 12.20 9.31 -19.34
CA GLY A 102 11.46 9.57 -20.57
C GLY A 102 10.07 8.90 -20.63
N LEU A 103 9.51 8.53 -19.47
CA LEU A 103 8.25 7.79 -19.34
C LEU A 103 7.08 8.66 -18.85
N ARG A 104 7.25 9.97 -18.80
CA ARG A 104 6.30 10.91 -18.23
C ARG A 104 4.89 10.85 -18.87
N ASP A 105 4.82 10.52 -20.16
CA ASP A 105 3.56 10.44 -20.91
C ASP A 105 2.95 9.02 -20.90
N ASP A 106 3.72 8.01 -20.46
CA ASP A 106 3.34 6.60 -20.43
C ASP A 106 3.02 6.08 -19.02
N VAL A 107 3.51 6.75 -17.95
CA VAL A 107 3.38 6.28 -16.57
C VAL A 107 2.71 7.33 -15.70
N MET A 108 1.56 6.95 -15.12
CA MET A 108 0.87 7.76 -14.13
C MET A 108 1.57 7.67 -12.77
N VAL A 109 1.80 8.81 -12.13
CA VAL A 109 2.29 8.90 -10.75
C VAL A 109 1.14 9.31 -9.84
N ILE A 110 0.93 8.57 -8.75
CA ILE A 110 -0.02 8.88 -7.70
C ILE A 110 0.73 8.94 -6.36
N ALA A 111 0.48 9.95 -5.55
CA ALA A 111 1.00 10.05 -4.19
C ALA A 111 -0.14 10.30 -3.20
N PRO A 112 -0.56 9.27 -2.44
CA PRO A 112 -1.55 9.41 -1.38
C PRO A 112 -1.06 10.33 -0.28
N LYS A 113 -2.00 11.05 0.39
CA LYS A 113 -1.69 11.95 1.50
C LYS A 113 -2.45 11.53 2.76
N PHE A 114 -1.85 10.64 3.55
CA PHE A 114 -2.40 10.25 4.85
C PHE A 114 -2.11 11.33 5.89
N ILE A 115 -3.15 11.95 6.42
CA ILE A 115 -3.07 13.11 7.33
C ILE A 115 -3.44 12.76 8.75
N THR A 116 -3.06 13.64 9.67
CA THR A 116 -3.55 13.66 11.08
C THR A 116 -4.61 14.73 11.27
N GLU A 117 -5.24 14.75 12.44
CA GLU A 117 -6.27 15.72 12.78
C GLU A 117 -5.84 17.17 12.55
N TYR A 118 -4.57 17.49 12.82
CA TYR A 118 -4.02 18.85 12.69
C TYR A 118 -3.79 19.29 11.24
N GLU A 119 -3.83 18.37 10.30
CA GLU A 119 -3.59 18.62 8.88
C GLU A 119 -4.88 18.64 8.06
N LYS A 120 -6.04 18.45 8.72
CA LYS A 120 -7.35 18.50 8.07
C LYS A 120 -7.64 19.89 7.50
N SER A 121 -8.18 19.91 6.29
CA SER A 121 -8.71 21.11 5.65
C SER A 121 -10.25 21.19 5.78
N ASN A 122 -10.92 20.02 5.86
CA ASN A 122 -12.37 19.90 5.95
C ASN A 122 -12.75 18.90 7.07
N GLU A 123 -13.97 19.05 7.59
CA GLU A 123 -14.50 18.12 8.61
C GLU A 123 -14.66 16.69 8.06
N THR A 124 -14.88 16.55 6.77
CA THR A 124 -15.05 15.27 6.08
C THR A 124 -13.75 14.57 5.75
N ASP A 125 -12.58 15.22 5.92
CA ASP A 125 -11.31 14.62 5.59
C ASP A 125 -11.01 13.41 6.48
N TRP A 126 -10.69 12.28 5.85
CA TRP A 126 -10.20 11.10 6.55
C TRP A 126 -8.84 11.38 7.16
N TYR A 127 -8.67 11.03 8.44
CA TYR A 127 -7.41 11.22 9.15
C TYR A 127 -7.10 10.08 10.12
N TRP A 128 -5.84 9.94 10.44
CA TRP A 128 -5.31 8.89 11.30
C TRP A 128 -4.46 9.48 12.43
N SER A 129 -4.01 8.62 13.34
CA SER A 129 -2.89 8.99 14.21
C SER A 129 -1.58 9.07 13.39
N THR A 130 -0.53 9.61 13.97
CA THR A 130 0.79 9.73 13.34
C THR A 130 1.37 8.39 12.86
N THR A 131 0.86 7.26 13.36
CA THR A 131 1.39 5.93 13.09
C THR A 131 0.38 4.94 12.54
N SER A 132 -0.92 5.11 12.83
CA SER A 132 -1.94 4.09 12.48
C SER A 132 -2.14 3.92 10.98
N TRP A 133 -1.99 5.00 10.21
CA TRP A 133 -2.13 4.94 8.75
C TRP A 133 -1.16 3.94 8.10
N LYS A 134 0.08 3.86 8.58
CA LYS A 134 1.08 2.97 7.98
C LYS A 134 0.88 1.48 8.28
N TRP A 135 -0.02 1.18 9.22
CA TRP A 135 -0.38 -0.18 9.63
C TRP A 135 -1.68 -0.69 9.02
N GLY A 136 -2.29 0.06 8.10
CA GLY A 136 -3.59 -0.32 7.55
C GLY A 136 -4.72 -0.26 8.56
N LEU A 137 -4.58 0.55 9.63
CA LEU A 137 -5.63 0.67 10.63
C LEU A 137 -6.72 1.63 10.15
N GLU A 138 -7.86 1.53 10.85
CA GLU A 138 -9.00 2.39 10.60
C GLU A 138 -8.68 3.87 10.88
N SER A 139 -9.27 4.75 10.08
CA SER A 139 -9.30 6.20 10.32
C SER A 139 -10.06 6.53 11.60
N TYR A 140 -9.96 7.76 12.08
CA TYR A 140 -10.96 8.30 12.99
C TYR A 140 -12.30 8.45 12.25
N SER A 141 -13.39 8.44 13.03
CA SER A 141 -14.73 8.46 12.47
C SER A 141 -15.01 9.75 11.69
N SER A 142 -15.65 9.64 10.53
CA SER A 142 -16.24 10.77 9.82
C SER A 142 -17.43 11.34 10.57
N PRO A 143 -17.96 12.51 10.18
CA PRO A 143 -19.22 13.04 10.70
C PRO A 143 -20.40 12.07 10.55
N SER A 144 -20.36 11.14 9.58
CA SER A 144 -21.36 10.06 9.42
C SER A 144 -21.17 8.89 10.40
N GLY A 145 -20.14 8.90 11.24
CA GLY A 145 -19.81 7.80 12.16
C GLY A 145 -19.13 6.60 11.53
N GLN A 146 -18.74 6.69 10.26
CA GLN A 146 -18.01 5.62 9.56
C GLN A 146 -16.51 5.77 9.69
N THR A 147 -15.79 4.67 9.45
CA THR A 147 -14.32 4.61 9.40
C THR A 147 -13.88 3.95 8.09
N VAL A 148 -12.64 4.16 7.72
CA VAL A 148 -12.02 3.54 6.54
C VAL A 148 -10.59 3.12 6.86
N SER A 149 -10.19 1.93 6.45
CA SER A 149 -8.78 1.53 6.53
C SER A 149 -7.95 2.32 5.51
N SER A 150 -6.74 2.69 5.89
CA SER A 150 -5.80 3.30 4.93
C SER A 150 -5.48 2.37 3.76
N PHE A 151 -5.55 1.05 3.94
CA PHE A 151 -5.39 0.07 2.85
C PHE A 151 -6.59 0.05 1.91
N GLU A 152 -7.80 0.19 2.43
CA GLU A 152 -9.04 0.23 1.64
C GLU A 152 -9.05 1.40 0.64
N LEU A 153 -8.44 2.54 1.00
CA LEU A 153 -8.30 3.67 0.08
C LEU A 153 -7.35 3.34 -1.07
N ILE A 154 -6.25 2.63 -0.81
CA ILE A 154 -5.36 2.17 -1.88
C ILE A 154 -6.02 1.09 -2.75
N ASP A 155 -6.81 0.19 -2.16
CA ASP A 155 -7.62 -0.75 -2.94
C ASP A 155 -8.56 -0.04 -3.91
N SER A 156 -9.16 1.07 -3.47
CA SER A 156 -10.04 1.89 -4.31
C SER A 156 -9.27 2.50 -5.48
N LEU A 157 -8.06 3.01 -5.26
CA LEU A 157 -7.19 3.49 -6.33
C LEU A 157 -6.77 2.36 -7.29
N LEU A 158 -6.38 1.20 -6.76
CA LEU A 158 -6.00 0.04 -7.57
C LEU A 158 -7.16 -0.45 -8.44
N ASN A 159 -8.36 -0.56 -7.88
CA ASN A 159 -9.56 -0.92 -8.63
C ASN A 159 -9.83 0.07 -9.76
N ARG A 160 -9.62 1.37 -9.51
CA ARG A 160 -9.81 2.41 -10.52
C ARG A 160 -8.80 2.30 -11.65
N LEU A 161 -7.52 2.14 -11.32
CA LEU A 161 -6.43 1.98 -12.29
C LEU A 161 -6.55 0.68 -13.10
N SER A 162 -7.22 -0.32 -12.56
CA SER A 162 -7.47 -1.61 -13.23
C SER A 162 -8.74 -1.60 -14.10
N ASP A 163 -9.51 -0.51 -14.10
CA ASP A 163 -10.67 -0.35 -14.96
C ASP A 163 -10.23 -0.11 -16.41
N LYS A 164 -10.33 -1.13 -17.23
CA LYS A 164 -9.92 -1.08 -18.64
C LYS A 164 -10.77 -0.14 -19.51
N THR A 165 -11.91 0.35 -19.01
CA THR A 165 -12.68 1.38 -19.71
C THR A 165 -12.08 2.77 -19.56
N LEU A 166 -11.30 3.00 -18.50
CA LEU A 166 -10.58 4.24 -18.22
C LEU A 166 -9.09 4.14 -18.57
N PHE A 167 -8.49 2.99 -18.27
CA PHE A 167 -7.06 2.73 -18.43
C PHE A 167 -6.83 1.45 -19.24
N PRO A 168 -7.14 1.45 -20.55
CA PRO A 168 -7.12 0.24 -21.37
C PRO A 168 -5.72 -0.39 -21.50
N TYR A 169 -4.66 0.37 -21.31
CA TYR A 169 -3.28 -0.03 -21.53
C TYR A 169 -2.43 -0.20 -20.27
N ILE A 170 -2.96 0.07 -19.08
CA ILE A 170 -2.21 -0.24 -17.84
C ILE A 170 -2.06 -1.76 -17.73
N GLU A 171 -0.82 -2.22 -17.76
CA GLU A 171 -0.43 -3.61 -17.58
C GLU A 171 0.30 -3.83 -16.25
N ASN A 172 0.97 -2.79 -15.74
CA ASN A 172 1.75 -2.88 -14.51
C ASN A 172 1.48 -1.67 -13.59
N ILE A 173 1.36 -1.96 -12.29
CA ILE A 173 1.29 -0.96 -11.23
C ILE A 173 2.39 -1.27 -10.22
N VAL A 174 3.22 -0.28 -9.91
CA VAL A 174 4.21 -0.37 -8.83
C VAL A 174 3.68 0.38 -7.62
N LEU A 175 3.50 -0.35 -6.52
CA LEU A 175 3.28 0.24 -5.20
C LEU A 175 4.63 0.42 -4.52
N THR A 176 4.97 1.65 -4.18
CA THR A 176 6.25 1.94 -3.52
C THR A 176 6.09 2.88 -2.34
N GLY A 177 7.08 2.87 -1.45
CA GLY A 177 7.17 3.79 -0.33
C GLY A 177 8.53 3.73 0.33
N HIS A 178 8.90 4.84 0.98
CA HIS A 178 10.16 4.97 1.69
C HIS A 178 9.93 5.12 3.19
N SER A 179 10.77 4.52 4.03
CA SER A 179 10.68 4.64 5.48
C SER A 179 9.34 4.16 6.05
N SER A 180 8.48 5.02 6.59
CA SER A 180 7.12 4.65 7.03
C SER A 180 6.22 4.23 5.86
N GLY A 181 6.40 4.82 4.67
CA GLY A 181 5.73 4.37 3.45
C GLY A 181 6.19 2.98 3.01
N ALA A 182 7.46 2.62 3.27
CA ALA A 182 7.95 1.27 3.06
C ALA A 182 7.23 0.24 3.94
N ALA A 183 7.01 0.57 5.22
CA ALA A 183 6.22 -0.27 6.12
C ALA A 183 4.79 -0.46 5.60
N PHE A 184 4.15 0.61 5.14
CA PHE A 184 2.82 0.58 4.53
C PHE A 184 2.81 -0.37 3.32
N THR A 185 3.70 -0.16 2.36
CA THR A 185 3.81 -0.96 1.12
C THR A 185 4.09 -2.44 1.42
N HIS A 186 4.99 -2.70 2.38
CA HIS A 186 5.31 -4.04 2.84
C HIS A 186 4.09 -4.77 3.41
N LEU A 187 3.31 -4.12 4.26
CA LEU A 187 2.12 -4.71 4.87
C LEU A 187 0.98 -4.87 3.85
N LEU A 188 0.81 -3.89 2.95
CA LEU A 188 -0.19 -3.95 1.90
C LEU A 188 0.02 -5.14 0.96
N SER A 189 1.26 -5.62 0.78
CA SER A 189 1.54 -6.80 -0.02
C SER A 189 0.91 -8.09 0.52
N SER A 190 0.41 -8.08 1.76
CA SER A 190 -0.33 -9.21 2.35
C SER A 190 -1.85 -9.17 2.10
N THR A 191 -2.39 -8.12 1.49
CA THR A 191 -3.84 -7.91 1.44
C THR A 191 -4.52 -8.65 0.30
N LYS A 192 -4.03 -8.54 -0.92
CA LYS A 192 -4.58 -9.17 -2.13
C LYS A 192 -3.49 -9.77 -3.00
N GLU A 193 -3.85 -10.81 -3.74
CA GLU A 193 -2.99 -11.33 -4.79
C GLU A 193 -2.92 -10.32 -5.94
N SER A 194 -1.71 -10.13 -6.47
CA SER A 194 -1.45 -9.19 -7.56
C SER A 194 -2.22 -9.49 -8.85
N ASN A 195 -2.66 -10.74 -9.05
CA ASN A 195 -3.39 -11.18 -10.24
C ASN A 195 -4.91 -10.93 -10.20
N LEU A 196 -5.45 -10.35 -9.12
CA LEU A 196 -6.90 -10.11 -8.97
C LEU A 196 -7.37 -8.77 -9.58
N TYR A 197 -6.50 -8.05 -10.28
CA TYR A 197 -6.78 -6.73 -10.82
C TYR A 197 -6.89 -6.74 -12.36
N ASN A 198 -7.83 -7.51 -12.93
CA ASN A 198 -8.17 -7.46 -14.36
C ASN A 198 -6.93 -7.53 -15.31
N ASP A 199 -6.07 -8.51 -15.11
CA ASP A 199 -4.83 -8.70 -15.87
C ASP A 199 -3.80 -7.55 -15.69
N VAL A 200 -3.90 -6.78 -14.61
CA VAL A 200 -2.87 -5.82 -14.20
C VAL A 200 -1.94 -6.48 -13.19
N ASN A 201 -0.65 -6.48 -13.49
CA ASN A 201 0.37 -6.96 -12.58
C ASN A 201 0.70 -5.88 -11.53
N ILE A 202 0.72 -6.26 -10.24
CA ILE A 202 1.07 -5.35 -9.15
C ILE A 202 2.36 -5.84 -8.51
N GLU A 203 3.35 -4.95 -8.43
CA GLU A 203 4.62 -5.17 -7.75
C GLU A 203 4.79 -4.22 -6.58
N PHE A 204 5.51 -4.67 -5.55
CA PHE A 204 5.73 -3.92 -4.32
C PHE A 204 7.21 -3.58 -4.18
N ALA A 205 7.55 -2.28 -4.19
CA ALA A 205 8.91 -1.77 -4.01
C ALA A 205 9.05 -1.10 -2.64
N VAL A 206 9.68 -1.79 -1.72
CA VAL A 206 9.80 -1.44 -0.29
C VAL A 206 11.16 -0.81 -0.05
N VAL A 207 11.23 0.52 0.21
CA VAL A 207 12.49 1.26 0.22
C VAL A 207 12.90 1.69 1.63
N ASN A 208 14.08 1.25 2.10
CA ASN A 208 14.67 1.57 3.40
C ASN A 208 13.70 1.30 4.58
N ASN A 209 13.14 0.10 4.63
CA ASN A 209 12.20 -0.34 5.65
C ASN A 209 12.88 -0.64 7.00
N GLN A 210 12.14 -0.47 8.09
CA GLN A 210 12.56 -0.94 9.43
C GLN A 210 11.52 -1.84 10.12
N TYR A 211 10.34 -2.01 9.52
CA TYR A 211 9.21 -2.74 10.12
C TYR A 211 8.81 -3.90 9.22
N PHE A 212 8.79 -5.10 9.76
CA PHE A 212 8.55 -6.31 8.99
C PHE A 212 7.39 -7.12 9.55
N LEU A 213 6.50 -7.55 8.67
CA LEU A 213 5.53 -8.59 8.90
C LEU A 213 6.23 -9.94 8.79
N HIS A 214 6.02 -10.80 9.76
CA HIS A 214 6.46 -12.18 9.69
C HIS A 214 5.23 -13.08 9.44
N PRO A 215 5.28 -13.93 8.40
CA PRO A 215 4.13 -14.77 8.04
C PRO A 215 3.87 -15.94 9.00
N ASP A 216 4.75 -16.12 9.98
CA ASP A 216 4.62 -17.10 11.07
C ASP A 216 5.11 -16.54 12.42
N SER A 217 5.14 -17.38 13.44
CA SER A 217 5.60 -17.01 14.80
C SER A 217 7.11 -17.15 15.02
N ILE A 218 7.86 -17.62 14.04
CA ILE A 218 9.32 -17.75 14.16
C ILE A 218 9.99 -16.41 13.88
N ARG A 219 11.07 -16.12 14.58
CA ARG A 219 11.91 -14.93 14.38
C ARG A 219 13.37 -15.35 14.28
N MET A 220 14.10 -14.69 13.40
CA MET A 220 15.54 -14.74 13.41
C MET A 220 16.06 -13.92 14.59
N LEU A 221 16.96 -14.48 15.37
CA LEU A 221 17.62 -13.81 16.51
C LEU A 221 18.94 -13.18 16.06
N GLN A 222 19.50 -12.30 16.89
CA GLN A 222 20.75 -11.61 16.58
C GLN A 222 21.97 -12.55 16.42
N ASP A 223 21.92 -13.75 17.00
CA ASP A 223 22.95 -14.79 16.84
C ASP A 223 22.76 -15.64 15.57
N GLY A 224 21.76 -15.32 14.74
CA GLY A 224 21.42 -16.05 13.53
C GLY A 224 20.55 -17.29 13.73
N SER A 225 20.20 -17.63 14.97
CA SER A 225 19.28 -18.73 15.26
C SER A 225 17.81 -18.33 15.02
N PHE A 226 16.90 -19.31 14.99
CA PHE A 226 15.48 -19.09 14.78
C PHE A 226 14.68 -19.60 15.98
N SER A 227 13.81 -18.76 16.53
CA SER A 227 12.97 -19.11 17.68
C SER A 227 11.70 -18.27 17.75
N ILE A 228 10.76 -18.66 18.60
CA ILE A 228 9.70 -17.79 19.10
C ILE A 228 10.26 -16.82 20.15
N LEU A 229 9.61 -15.67 20.35
CA LEU A 229 10.01 -14.68 21.34
C LEU A 229 9.15 -14.82 22.61
N ASP A 230 9.60 -15.65 23.56
CA ASP A 230 8.78 -16.01 24.75
C ASP A 230 8.42 -14.82 25.65
N ASN A 231 9.21 -13.75 25.68
CA ASN A 231 9.03 -12.60 26.55
C ASN A 231 8.53 -11.35 25.83
N CYS A 232 7.91 -11.50 24.64
CA CYS A 232 7.42 -10.40 23.82
C CYS A 232 5.98 -10.64 23.38
N GLY A 233 5.00 -10.33 24.21
CA GLY A 233 3.59 -10.63 23.99
C GLY A 233 2.95 -9.93 22.77
N VAL A 234 3.68 -9.03 22.11
CA VAL A 234 3.18 -8.27 20.94
C VAL A 234 3.87 -8.65 19.63
N TYR A 235 4.91 -9.48 19.69
CA TYR A 235 5.78 -9.72 18.52
C TYR A 235 5.07 -10.37 17.33
N ASN A 236 4.01 -11.17 17.59
CA ASN A 236 3.27 -11.86 16.53
C ASN A 236 1.91 -11.22 16.22
N LYS A 237 1.60 -10.10 16.92
CA LYS A 237 0.39 -9.33 16.64
C LYS A 237 0.60 -8.43 15.43
N TRP A 238 -0.50 -8.11 14.74
CA TRP A 238 -0.49 -7.11 13.69
C TRP A 238 0.08 -5.77 14.20
N PRO A 239 1.00 -5.11 13.48
CA PRO A 239 1.50 -5.38 12.12
C PRO A 239 2.76 -6.25 12.02
N HIS A 240 3.25 -6.85 13.11
CA HIS A 240 4.52 -7.59 13.16
C HIS A 240 4.36 -9.10 12.85
N GLY A 241 3.15 -9.57 12.94
CA GLY A 241 2.71 -10.92 12.65
C GLY A 241 1.21 -10.93 12.33
N LEU A 242 0.61 -12.10 12.29
CA LEU A 242 -0.75 -12.30 11.83
C LEU A 242 -1.74 -12.63 12.97
N ASP A 243 -1.40 -12.31 14.23
CA ASP A 243 -2.34 -12.38 15.36
C ASP A 243 -2.92 -10.98 15.63
N ASP A 244 -4.10 -10.90 16.24
CA ASP A 244 -4.83 -9.64 16.53
C ASP A 244 -4.87 -8.69 15.31
N LEU A 245 -5.42 -9.17 14.21
CA LEU A 245 -5.52 -8.44 12.94
C LEU A 245 -6.39 -7.18 13.09
N SER A 246 -6.15 -6.16 12.25
CA SER A 246 -7.05 -5.01 12.13
C SER A 246 -8.39 -5.45 11.51
N PRO A 247 -9.49 -4.67 11.66
CA PRO A 247 -10.78 -5.03 11.05
C PRO A 247 -10.71 -5.30 9.55
N TYR A 248 -9.92 -4.49 8.82
CA TYR A 248 -9.68 -4.71 7.39
C TYR A 248 -8.96 -6.04 7.15
N MET A 249 -7.90 -6.35 7.91
CA MET A 249 -7.15 -7.59 7.78
C MET A 249 -7.94 -8.83 8.24
N GLU A 250 -8.82 -8.68 9.24
CA GLU A 250 -9.77 -9.74 9.66
C GLU A 250 -10.71 -10.13 8.51
N SER A 251 -11.14 -9.17 7.69
CA SER A 251 -11.98 -9.45 6.51
C SER A 251 -11.26 -10.29 5.45
N ILE A 252 -9.92 -10.19 5.39
CA ILE A 252 -9.07 -11.02 4.51
C ILE A 252 -8.82 -12.38 5.14
N GLY A 253 -8.52 -12.40 6.42
CA GLY A 253 -8.19 -13.58 7.20
C GLY A 253 -6.73 -14.00 7.14
N LYS A 254 -6.23 -14.50 8.26
CA LYS A 254 -4.82 -14.84 8.49
C LYS A 254 -4.20 -15.75 7.41
N SER A 255 -4.91 -16.79 6.99
CA SER A 255 -4.40 -17.76 6.02
C SER A 255 -4.23 -17.13 4.63
N ILE A 256 -5.20 -16.33 4.20
CA ILE A 256 -5.18 -15.65 2.90
C ILE A 256 -4.09 -14.58 2.92
N ALA A 257 -4.02 -13.76 3.98
CA ALA A 257 -2.99 -12.74 4.13
C ALA A 257 -1.56 -13.34 4.07
N ARG A 258 -1.36 -14.50 4.72
CA ARG A 258 -0.08 -15.22 4.65
C ARG A 258 0.22 -15.70 3.22
N SER A 259 -0.77 -16.27 2.54
CA SER A 259 -0.61 -16.76 1.16
C SER A 259 -0.26 -15.61 0.21
N ASN A 260 -1.02 -14.53 0.25
CA ASN A 260 -0.79 -13.34 -0.58
C ASN A 260 0.60 -12.77 -0.35
N PHE A 261 0.99 -12.62 0.92
CA PHE A 261 2.29 -12.09 1.30
C PHE A 261 3.45 -12.91 0.71
N LEU A 262 3.37 -14.22 0.74
CA LEU A 262 4.43 -15.09 0.21
C LEU A 262 4.45 -15.16 -1.33
N SER A 263 3.29 -15.04 -1.97
CA SER A 263 3.16 -15.16 -3.43
C SER A 263 3.42 -13.87 -4.18
N ASN A 264 3.13 -12.72 -3.59
CA ASN A 264 3.30 -11.42 -4.23
C ASN A 264 4.79 -11.08 -4.41
N ARG A 265 5.12 -10.45 -5.54
CA ARG A 265 6.47 -9.96 -5.79
C ARG A 265 6.76 -8.73 -4.93
N VAL A 266 7.73 -8.85 -4.04
CA VAL A 266 8.18 -7.78 -3.15
C VAL A 266 9.68 -7.55 -3.30
N LEU A 267 10.07 -6.36 -3.72
CA LEU A 267 11.46 -5.95 -3.85
C LEU A 267 11.84 -5.02 -2.70
N TYR A 268 12.81 -5.41 -1.90
CA TYR A 268 13.35 -4.59 -0.81
C TYR A 268 14.59 -3.86 -1.29
N PHE A 269 14.47 -2.54 -1.41
CA PHE A 269 15.59 -1.68 -1.76
C PHE A 269 16.18 -1.08 -0.48
N ILE A 270 17.43 -1.37 -0.20
CA ILE A 270 18.14 -0.86 0.98
C ILE A 270 19.44 -0.17 0.62
N GLY A 271 19.60 1.07 1.08
CA GLY A 271 20.87 1.77 0.97
C GLY A 271 21.94 1.14 1.86
N VAL A 272 23.10 0.83 1.28
CA VAL A 272 24.21 0.20 2.03
C VAL A 272 24.70 1.09 3.18
N ASN A 273 24.52 2.40 3.06
CA ASN A 273 24.90 3.38 4.11
C ASN A 273 23.73 3.72 5.06
N ASP A 274 22.60 3.00 5.04
CA ASP A 274 21.49 3.21 6.01
C ASP A 274 21.75 2.42 7.29
N THR A 275 22.91 2.68 7.91
CA THR A 275 23.47 2.00 9.07
C THR A 275 23.32 2.79 10.38
N ASP A 276 22.70 3.97 10.34
CA ASP A 276 22.44 4.74 11.55
C ASP A 276 21.31 4.11 12.37
N SER A 277 21.49 4.11 13.69
CA SER A 277 20.47 3.68 14.65
C SER A 277 19.43 4.79 14.95
N ASP A 278 19.67 6.01 14.49
CA ASP A 278 18.77 7.13 14.72
C ASP A 278 17.42 6.92 14.01
N GLY A 279 16.33 7.19 14.73
CA GLY A 279 14.97 6.98 14.25
C GLY A 279 14.57 5.51 14.10
N ILE A 280 15.36 4.56 14.59
CA ILE A 280 14.97 3.16 14.71
C ILE A 280 14.05 3.01 15.94
N THR A 281 12.89 2.40 15.71
CA THR A 281 11.95 2.11 16.79
C THR A 281 12.50 0.96 17.65
N SER A 282 12.52 1.17 18.96
CA SER A 282 12.90 0.15 19.94
C SER A 282 11.70 -0.71 20.36
N GLY A 283 11.98 -1.89 20.88
CA GLY A 283 10.99 -2.83 21.41
C GLY A 283 11.29 -4.26 20.99
N CYS A 284 10.87 -5.21 21.80
CA CYS A 284 11.20 -6.63 21.61
C CYS A 284 10.76 -7.17 20.24
N GLN A 285 9.72 -6.62 19.64
CA GLN A 285 9.23 -7.00 18.32
C GLN A 285 10.06 -6.42 17.16
N TYR A 286 10.95 -5.48 17.42
CA TYR A 286 11.75 -4.79 16.39
C TYR A 286 13.25 -5.11 16.40
N GLU A 287 13.77 -5.55 17.54
CA GLU A 287 15.22 -5.61 17.78
C GLU A 287 15.87 -6.92 17.30
N ASN A 288 15.07 -7.94 17.03
CA ASN A 288 15.54 -9.26 16.64
C ASN A 288 16.31 -9.26 15.30
N LEU A 289 15.93 -8.39 14.35
CA LEU A 289 16.55 -8.32 13.03
C LEU A 289 17.80 -7.42 12.96
N GLY A 290 18.12 -6.66 14.01
CA GLY A 290 19.28 -5.77 14.02
C GLY A 290 19.00 -4.37 14.57
N ILE A 291 20.01 -3.52 14.62
CA ILE A 291 19.99 -2.20 15.26
C ILE A 291 19.83 -1.02 14.28
N ASN A 292 19.96 -1.28 12.99
CA ASN A 292 19.81 -0.29 11.93
C ASN A 292 18.99 -0.87 10.76
N ARG A 293 18.62 -0.04 9.77
CA ARG A 293 17.76 -0.50 8.67
C ARG A 293 18.46 -1.46 7.73
N PHE A 294 19.74 -1.25 7.47
CA PHE A 294 20.52 -2.13 6.61
C PHE A 294 20.52 -3.56 7.17
N ASP A 295 20.95 -3.73 8.43
CA ASP A 295 20.97 -5.05 9.08
C ASP A 295 19.59 -5.70 9.11
N LYS A 296 18.53 -4.91 9.41
CA LYS A 296 17.15 -5.42 9.45
C LYS A 296 16.69 -5.97 8.10
N ASN A 297 16.99 -5.28 7.00
CA ASN A 297 16.59 -5.75 5.67
C ASN A 297 17.38 -7.01 5.27
N VAL A 298 18.70 -7.03 5.50
CA VAL A 298 19.54 -8.19 5.19
C VAL A 298 19.10 -9.41 6.01
N ASN A 299 18.91 -9.25 7.31
CA ASN A 299 18.52 -10.34 8.20
C ASN A 299 17.09 -10.82 7.94
N TYR A 300 16.19 -9.90 7.55
CA TYR A 300 14.85 -10.28 7.14
C TYR A 300 14.85 -11.12 5.84
N ASN A 301 15.71 -10.79 4.89
CA ASN A 301 15.88 -11.61 3.69
C ASN A 301 16.39 -13.01 4.04
N ILE A 302 17.42 -13.10 4.93
CA ILE A 302 17.93 -14.40 5.40
C ILE A 302 16.81 -15.22 6.09
N TYR A 303 15.97 -14.56 6.90
CA TYR A 303 14.81 -15.20 7.52
C TYR A 303 13.85 -15.76 6.48
N MET A 304 13.49 -14.95 5.48
CA MET A 304 12.58 -15.39 4.42
C MET A 304 13.14 -16.56 3.62
N ASP A 305 14.37 -16.46 3.15
CA ASP A 305 15.06 -17.52 2.39
C ASP A 305 15.19 -18.83 3.19
N SER A 306 15.38 -18.74 4.53
CA SER A 306 15.61 -19.91 5.37
C SER A 306 14.32 -20.66 5.72
N LEU A 307 13.18 -19.97 5.84
CA LEU A 307 11.94 -20.57 6.37
C LEU A 307 10.80 -20.63 5.35
N HIS A 308 10.90 -19.92 4.24
CA HIS A 308 9.83 -19.76 3.23
C HIS A 308 10.37 -19.93 1.82
N GLU A 309 10.93 -21.07 1.47
CA GLU A 309 11.63 -21.36 0.19
C GLU A 309 10.84 -20.96 -1.09
N ASN A 310 9.51 -20.83 -1.01
CA ASN A 310 8.67 -20.50 -2.15
C ASN A 310 8.12 -19.05 -2.10
N HIS A 311 8.74 -18.17 -1.31
CA HIS A 311 8.37 -16.77 -1.33
C HIS A 311 8.87 -16.07 -2.60
N ASN A 312 8.23 -14.95 -2.97
CA ASN A 312 8.60 -14.15 -4.14
C ASN A 312 9.14 -12.77 -3.71
N HIS A 313 10.06 -12.77 -2.74
CA HIS A 313 10.68 -11.57 -2.18
C HIS A 313 12.18 -11.56 -2.51
N GLU A 314 12.69 -10.39 -2.87
CA GLU A 314 14.10 -10.19 -3.22
C GLU A 314 14.64 -8.92 -2.54
N ILE A 315 15.94 -8.92 -2.20
CA ILE A 315 16.63 -7.73 -1.68
C ILE A 315 17.58 -7.14 -2.73
N VAL A 316 17.54 -5.82 -2.87
CA VAL A 316 18.43 -5.04 -3.73
C VAL A 316 19.18 -4.04 -2.88
N GLN A 317 20.50 -4.18 -2.79
CA GLN A 317 21.36 -3.24 -2.08
C GLN A 317 21.80 -2.11 -3.01
N ILE A 318 21.64 -0.86 -2.54
CA ILE A 318 21.98 0.34 -3.31
C ILE A 318 23.24 0.97 -2.73
N GLU A 319 24.31 0.95 -3.50
CA GLU A 319 25.59 1.49 -3.11
C GLU A 319 25.56 3.01 -2.89
N ASN A 320 26.27 3.49 -1.89
CA ASN A 320 26.44 4.90 -1.54
C ASN A 320 25.14 5.64 -1.16
N ILE A 321 24.07 4.95 -0.85
CA ILE A 321 22.79 5.49 -0.41
C ILE A 321 22.58 5.19 1.09
N GLY A 322 22.18 6.21 1.84
CA GLY A 322 21.71 6.13 3.22
C GLY A 322 20.19 6.22 3.31
N HIS A 323 19.66 6.70 4.46
CA HIS A 323 18.22 6.87 4.67
C HIS A 323 17.69 8.12 3.96
N THR A 324 17.46 8.03 2.65
CA THR A 324 17.03 9.15 1.81
C THR A 324 16.14 8.72 0.66
N THR A 325 15.24 9.60 0.22
CA THR A 325 14.41 9.42 -0.99
C THR A 325 15.22 9.36 -2.29
N ASN A 326 16.53 9.65 -2.27
CA ASN A 326 17.41 9.39 -3.41
C ASN A 326 17.57 7.90 -3.71
N ALA A 327 17.14 7.03 -2.81
CA ALA A 327 16.95 5.62 -3.08
C ALA A 327 15.92 5.36 -4.20
N PHE A 328 14.96 6.28 -4.43
CA PHE A 328 14.13 6.28 -5.64
C PHE A 328 14.98 6.73 -6.83
N SER A 329 15.51 5.81 -7.56
CA SER A 329 16.28 6.06 -8.78
C SER A 329 15.73 5.23 -9.94
N SER A 330 16.14 5.55 -11.17
CA SER A 330 15.77 4.80 -12.37
C SER A 330 16.15 3.30 -12.33
N ASN A 331 16.91 2.86 -11.35
CA ASN A 331 17.29 1.46 -11.17
C ASN A 331 16.27 0.65 -10.35
N ILE A 332 15.23 1.31 -9.80
CA ILE A 332 14.15 0.68 -9.03
C ILE A 332 12.97 0.29 -9.93
N PHE A 333 12.86 0.88 -11.11
CA PHE A 333 11.73 0.73 -12.03
C PHE A 333 12.16 0.19 -13.38
#